data_f88f532ecefde0a002cdfea5710ae854
#
_entry.id   f88f532ecefde0a002cdfea5710ae854
#
_cell.length_a   1.000
_cell.length_b   1.000
_cell.length_c   1.000
_cell.angle_alpha   90.00
_cell.angle_beta   90.00
_cell.angle_gamma   90.00
#
_symmetry.space_group_name_H-M   'P 1'
#
loop_
_entity.id
_entity.type
_entity.pdbx_description
1 polymer ?
#
loop_
_entity_poly.entity_id
_entity_poly.type
_entity_poly.pdbx_seq_one_letter_code
_entity_poly.pdbx_strand_id
1 'polypeptide(L)'
;MIHSSKYHLRFLMVLFLFQLTSCHLFESTAVTTKEINDASAWSSQDIGPSFDSCNELEAKEMMNCFQAVITSTISEYLNENLPEANEQIDQEFLASIKVDKEGYISLENVVYSNVLRDAFPEIETILIDAVYQLPQAKPAVKSNVGTYVETEFQLPIRILAQQSN
;
A
#
# COMPACT_ATOMS: atom_id res chain seq x y z
N MET A 1 50.18 -59.81 0.46
CA MET A 1 48.90 -59.14 0.83
C MET A 1 49.08 -57.71 1.36
N ILE A 2 50.10 -56.96 0.94
CA ILE A 2 50.36 -55.62 1.50
C ILE A 2 50.14 -54.49 0.45
N HIS A 3 49.91 -54.82 -0.81
CA HIS A 3 49.74 -53.80 -1.87
C HIS A 3 48.34 -53.20 -1.98
N SER A 4 47.30 -53.89 -1.53
CA SER A 4 45.92 -53.43 -1.63
C SER A 4 45.60 -52.26 -0.66
N SER A 5 46.19 -52.24 0.50
CA SER A 5 45.91 -51.23 1.54
C SER A 5 46.34 -49.80 1.14
N LYS A 6 47.41 -49.65 0.35
CA LYS A 6 47.88 -48.32 -0.09
C LYS A 6 46.98 -47.66 -1.14
N TYR A 7 46.27 -48.44 -1.95
CA TYR A 7 45.34 -47.90 -2.92
C TYR A 7 44.03 -47.48 -2.29
N HIS A 8 43.57 -48.20 -1.27
CA HIS A 8 42.37 -47.79 -0.52
C HIS A 8 42.61 -46.50 0.25
N LEU A 9 43.80 -46.34 0.85
CA LEU A 9 44.13 -45.11 1.58
C LEU A 9 44.24 -43.90 0.63
N ARG A 10 44.82 -44.07 -0.57
CA ARG A 10 44.94 -43.02 -1.57
C ARG A 10 43.58 -42.67 -2.16
N PHE A 11 42.70 -43.61 -2.38
CA PHE A 11 41.33 -43.41 -2.88
C PHE A 11 40.48 -42.66 -1.84
N LEU A 12 40.61 -43.02 -0.58
CA LEU A 12 39.93 -42.32 0.53
C LEU A 12 40.43 -40.87 0.70
N MET A 13 41.71 -40.61 0.49
CA MET A 13 42.29 -39.28 0.57
C MET A 13 41.85 -38.39 -0.61
N VAL A 14 41.72 -38.95 -1.81
CA VAL A 14 41.17 -38.21 -2.97
C VAL A 14 39.69 -37.92 -2.79
N LEU A 15 38.92 -38.87 -2.24
CA LEU A 15 37.48 -38.66 -1.97
C LEU A 15 37.26 -37.56 -0.90
N PHE A 16 38.14 -37.46 0.10
CA PHE A 16 38.09 -36.45 1.13
C PHE A 16 38.46 -35.05 0.63
N LEU A 17 39.38 -34.97 -0.35
CA LEU A 17 39.76 -33.71 -1.00
C LEU A 17 38.62 -33.15 -1.87
N PHE A 18 37.76 -34.01 -2.44
CA PHE A 18 36.59 -33.58 -3.22
C PHE A 18 35.45 -32.99 -2.39
N GLN A 19 35.42 -33.24 -1.09
CA GLN A 19 34.43 -32.70 -0.17
C GLN A 19 34.71 -31.26 0.24
N LEU A 20 35.92 -30.73 0.04
CA LEU A 20 36.32 -29.40 0.46
C LEU A 20 35.99 -28.29 -0.56
N THR A 21 35.53 -28.64 -1.77
CA THR A 21 35.22 -27.65 -2.82
C THR A 21 33.74 -27.29 -2.92
N SER A 22 32.88 -27.81 -2.03
CA SER A 22 31.42 -27.65 -2.12
C SER A 22 30.87 -26.43 -1.38
N CYS A 23 31.70 -25.57 -0.78
CA CYS A 23 31.23 -24.44 0.03
C CYS A 23 31.13 -23.08 -0.68
N HIS A 24 31.33 -23.01 -2.01
CA HIS A 24 31.31 -21.72 -2.74
C HIS A 24 30.06 -21.47 -3.60
N LEU A 25 29.02 -22.29 -3.46
CA LEU A 25 27.80 -22.12 -4.28
C LEU A 25 26.67 -21.33 -3.57
N PHE A 26 26.90 -20.83 -2.37
CA PHE A 26 26.01 -19.88 -1.73
C PHE A 26 26.74 -18.53 -1.56
N GLU A 27 26.95 -17.84 -2.67
CA GLU A 27 27.10 -16.39 -2.59
C GLU A 27 25.74 -15.81 -2.21
N SER A 28 25.54 -15.55 -0.92
CA SER A 28 24.47 -14.69 -0.49
C SER A 28 24.79 -13.30 -1.05
N THR A 29 24.15 -12.93 -2.13
CA THR A 29 24.12 -11.54 -2.60
C THR A 29 23.50 -10.72 -1.49
N ALA A 30 24.34 -10.11 -0.65
CA ALA A 30 23.91 -9.16 0.35
C ALA A 30 23.37 -7.94 -0.40
N VAL A 31 22.04 -7.88 -0.56
CA VAL A 31 21.37 -6.71 -1.15
C VAL A 31 21.63 -5.54 -0.22
N THR A 32 22.21 -4.47 -0.73
CA THR A 32 22.51 -3.29 0.07
C THR A 32 21.23 -2.53 0.40
N THR A 33 21.19 -1.82 1.52
CA THR A 33 20.05 -0.95 1.89
C THR A 33 19.72 0.06 0.78
N LYS A 34 20.74 0.51 0.04
CA LYS A 34 20.54 1.40 -1.10
C LYS A 34 19.78 0.73 -2.25
N GLU A 35 20.14 -0.51 -2.61
CA GLU A 35 19.43 -1.26 -3.65
C GLU A 35 17.99 -1.56 -3.26
N ILE A 36 17.74 -1.84 -1.98
CA ILE A 36 16.37 -2.00 -1.45
C ILE A 36 15.59 -0.69 -1.58
N ASN A 37 16.17 0.43 -1.18
CA ASN A 37 15.52 1.74 -1.27
C ASN A 37 15.26 2.15 -2.71
N ASP A 38 16.22 1.94 -3.61
CA ASP A 38 16.09 2.28 -5.04
C ASP A 38 15.01 1.40 -5.70
N ALA A 39 14.93 0.11 -5.33
CA ALA A 39 13.90 -0.80 -5.84
C ALA A 39 12.51 -0.53 -5.28
N SER A 40 12.40 0.02 -4.06
CA SER A 40 11.14 0.37 -3.41
C SER A 40 10.63 1.76 -3.81
N ALA A 41 11.51 2.66 -4.26
CA ALA A 41 11.11 4.01 -4.70
C ALA A 41 10.14 3.93 -5.90
N TRP A 42 9.14 4.82 -5.92
CA TRP A 42 8.21 4.94 -7.04
C TRP A 42 8.92 5.51 -8.27
N SER A 43 8.67 4.88 -9.41
CA SER A 43 9.17 5.31 -10.72
C SER A 43 8.03 5.81 -11.61
N SER A 44 8.36 6.51 -12.69
CA SER A 44 7.38 6.95 -13.68
C SER A 44 6.73 5.81 -14.48
N GLN A 45 7.25 4.59 -14.35
CA GLN A 45 6.71 3.40 -15.01
C GLN A 45 5.75 2.62 -14.10
N ASP A 46 5.71 2.94 -12.81
CA ASP A 46 4.81 2.29 -11.87
C ASP A 46 3.37 2.77 -12.09
N ILE A 47 2.43 1.86 -11.93
CA ILE A 47 1.02 2.16 -12.15
C ILE A 47 0.37 2.29 -10.77
N GLY A 48 -0.24 3.45 -10.51
CA GLY A 48 -1.00 3.70 -9.29
C GLY A 48 -2.30 2.89 -9.23
N PRO A 49 -2.98 2.88 -8.08
CA PRO A 49 -4.29 2.25 -7.98
C PRO A 49 -5.32 2.99 -8.84
N SER A 50 -6.33 2.28 -9.32
CA SER A 50 -7.38 2.86 -10.15
C SER A 50 -8.72 2.17 -9.95
N PHE A 51 -9.81 2.83 -10.35
CA PHE A 51 -11.11 2.20 -10.54
C PHE A 51 -11.35 1.88 -12.01
N ASP A 52 -12.25 0.95 -12.28
CA ASP A 52 -12.61 0.60 -13.66
C ASP A 52 -13.11 1.79 -14.47
N SER A 53 -13.81 2.72 -13.82
CA SER A 53 -14.28 3.97 -14.43
C SER A 53 -13.17 4.92 -14.88
N CYS A 54 -11.92 4.72 -14.41
CA CYS A 54 -10.77 5.57 -14.69
C CYS A 54 -9.75 4.95 -15.67
N ASN A 55 -9.97 3.73 -16.15
CA ASN A 55 -8.95 2.94 -16.86
C ASN A 55 -8.53 3.45 -18.25
N GLU A 56 -9.35 4.27 -18.91
CA GLU A 56 -9.04 4.76 -20.27
C GLU A 56 -8.29 6.10 -20.27
N LEU A 57 -7.86 6.55 -19.08
CA LEU A 57 -7.18 7.83 -18.90
C LEU A 57 -5.66 7.66 -18.88
N GLU A 58 -4.95 8.72 -19.24
CA GLU A 58 -3.50 8.81 -19.03
C GLU A 58 -3.14 8.73 -17.55
N ALA A 59 -1.93 8.27 -17.21
CA ALA A 59 -1.54 7.95 -15.82
C ALA A 59 -1.83 9.07 -14.80
N LYS A 60 -1.60 10.33 -15.16
CA LYS A 60 -1.90 11.47 -14.29
C LYS A 60 -3.39 11.71 -14.12
N GLU A 61 -4.15 11.60 -15.19
CA GLU A 61 -5.60 11.77 -15.19
C GLU A 61 -6.29 10.63 -14.48
N MET A 62 -5.76 9.41 -14.62
CA MET A 62 -6.21 8.22 -13.90
C MET A 62 -6.09 8.40 -12.38
N MET A 63 -4.97 8.93 -11.89
CA MET A 63 -4.79 9.21 -10.46
C MET A 63 -5.75 10.30 -9.96
N ASN A 64 -5.93 11.37 -10.74
CA ASN A 64 -6.90 12.42 -10.40
C ASN A 64 -8.33 11.89 -10.36
N CYS A 65 -8.71 11.05 -11.33
CA CYS A 65 -10.00 10.36 -11.36
C CYS A 65 -10.18 9.46 -10.14
N PHE A 66 -9.18 8.66 -9.81
CA PHE A 66 -9.20 7.77 -8.65
C PHE A 66 -9.44 8.55 -7.35
N GLN A 67 -8.68 9.63 -7.12
CA GLN A 67 -8.85 10.49 -5.96
C GLN A 67 -10.23 11.18 -5.93
N ALA A 68 -10.73 11.63 -7.09
CA ALA A 68 -12.02 12.27 -7.20
C ALA A 68 -13.17 11.30 -6.84
N VAL A 69 -13.11 10.06 -7.29
CA VAL A 69 -14.12 9.03 -6.94
C VAL A 69 -14.14 8.79 -5.44
N ILE A 70 -12.97 8.63 -4.80
CA ILE A 70 -12.90 8.44 -3.33
C ILE A 70 -13.47 9.65 -2.61
N THR A 71 -13.01 10.86 -2.96
CA THR A 71 -13.43 12.09 -2.29
C THR A 71 -14.93 12.32 -2.44
N SER A 72 -15.49 12.14 -3.64
CA SER A 72 -16.93 12.31 -3.87
C SER A 72 -17.76 11.30 -3.08
N THR A 73 -17.40 10.02 -3.12
CA THR A 73 -18.13 8.96 -2.40
C THR A 73 -18.13 9.22 -0.89
N ILE A 74 -16.95 9.55 -0.32
CA ILE A 74 -16.86 9.86 1.11
C ILE A 74 -17.67 11.12 1.45
N SER A 75 -17.55 12.18 0.64
CA SER A 75 -18.28 13.44 0.89
C SER A 75 -19.78 13.27 0.78
N GLU A 76 -20.28 12.51 -0.19
CA GLU A 76 -21.71 12.19 -0.33
C GLU A 76 -22.20 11.42 0.90
N TYR A 77 -21.48 10.38 1.30
CA TYR A 77 -21.86 9.59 2.46
C TYR A 77 -21.86 10.42 3.77
N LEU A 78 -20.86 11.29 3.96
CA LEU A 78 -20.80 12.19 5.10
C LEU A 78 -21.98 13.15 5.11
N ASN A 79 -22.34 13.74 3.97
CA ASN A 79 -23.46 14.67 3.88
C ASN A 79 -24.82 14.01 4.21
N GLU A 80 -24.95 12.71 3.95
CA GLU A 80 -26.18 11.97 4.22
C GLU A 80 -26.24 11.42 5.65
N ASN A 81 -25.11 11.15 6.28
CA ASN A 81 -25.05 10.39 7.53
C ASN A 81 -24.50 11.18 8.73
N LEU A 82 -23.92 12.37 8.51
CA LEU A 82 -23.56 13.23 9.64
C LEU A 82 -24.83 13.80 10.29
N PRO A 83 -24.87 13.83 11.63
CA PRO A 83 -25.98 14.50 12.33
C PRO A 83 -25.96 16.01 12.06
N GLU A 84 -27.10 16.66 12.33
CA GLU A 84 -27.18 18.11 12.26
C GLU A 84 -26.17 18.76 13.24
N ALA A 85 -25.48 19.78 12.77
CA ALA A 85 -24.52 20.52 13.58
C ALA A 85 -25.23 21.62 14.40
N ASN A 86 -24.76 21.84 15.65
CA ASN A 86 -25.23 22.93 16.48
C ASN A 86 -24.74 24.31 16.02
N GLU A 87 -23.70 24.33 15.19
CA GLU A 87 -23.09 25.52 14.59
C GLU A 87 -22.68 25.27 13.16
N GLN A 88 -22.42 26.33 12.41
CA GLN A 88 -21.90 26.18 11.05
C GLN A 88 -20.49 25.60 11.08
N ILE A 89 -20.29 24.49 10.39
CA ILE A 89 -19.02 23.80 10.25
C ILE A 89 -18.51 23.98 8.80
N ASP A 90 -17.30 24.48 8.66
CA ASP A 90 -16.53 24.49 7.40
C ASP A 90 -15.10 24.09 7.77
N GLN A 91 -14.82 22.81 7.68
CA GLN A 91 -13.54 22.24 8.11
C GLN A 91 -13.00 21.27 7.05
N GLU A 92 -11.69 21.29 6.88
CA GLU A 92 -10.96 20.31 6.08
C GLU A 92 -10.09 19.45 7.01
N PHE A 93 -10.00 18.16 6.70
CA PHE A 93 -9.14 17.23 7.42
C PHE A 93 -8.45 16.28 6.44
N LEU A 94 -7.38 15.62 6.90
CA LEU A 94 -6.64 14.64 6.11
C LEU A 94 -7.02 13.24 6.53
N ALA A 95 -7.44 12.43 5.57
CA ALA A 95 -7.65 10.99 5.72
C ALA A 95 -6.53 10.22 5.01
N SER A 96 -5.85 9.34 5.74
CA SER A 96 -4.90 8.37 5.17
C SER A 96 -5.67 7.14 4.72
N ILE A 97 -5.63 6.90 3.43
CA ILE A 97 -6.33 5.79 2.77
C ILE A 97 -5.28 4.81 2.27
N LYS A 98 -5.50 3.52 2.55
CA LYS A 98 -4.69 2.43 2.03
C LYS A 98 -5.46 1.61 1.01
N VAL A 99 -4.77 1.22 -0.05
CA VAL A 99 -5.23 0.21 -1.01
C VAL A 99 -4.30 -1.00 -0.90
N ASP A 100 -4.83 -2.15 -0.56
CA ASP A 100 -4.05 -3.36 -0.46
C ASP A 100 -3.75 -4.01 -1.82
N LYS A 101 -3.04 -5.13 -1.80
CA LYS A 101 -2.65 -5.86 -3.02
C LYS A 101 -3.81 -6.51 -3.76
N GLU A 102 -4.91 -6.70 -3.08
CA GLU A 102 -6.16 -7.24 -3.59
C GLU A 102 -7.12 -6.13 -4.07
N GLY A 103 -6.78 -4.85 -3.80
CA GLY A 103 -7.59 -3.69 -4.20
C GLY A 103 -8.65 -3.28 -3.17
N TYR A 104 -8.62 -3.84 -1.96
CA TYR A 104 -9.50 -3.38 -0.89
C TYR A 104 -8.98 -2.07 -0.31
N ILE A 105 -9.93 -1.19 -0.02
CA ILE A 105 -9.63 0.15 0.48
C ILE A 105 -9.95 0.22 1.97
N SER A 106 -9.05 0.76 2.77
CA SER A 106 -9.21 0.96 4.20
C SER A 106 -8.81 2.37 4.64
N LEU A 107 -9.44 2.83 5.71
CA LEU A 107 -9.05 4.05 6.42
C LEU A 107 -7.99 3.68 7.45
N GLU A 108 -6.77 4.23 7.31
CA GLU A 108 -5.66 3.94 8.23
C GLU A 108 -5.54 4.98 9.34
N ASN A 109 -5.74 6.25 9.01
CA ASN A 109 -5.63 7.34 9.97
C ASN A 109 -6.43 8.55 9.52
N VAL A 110 -6.89 9.35 10.49
CA VAL A 110 -7.58 10.62 10.26
C VAL A 110 -7.00 11.68 11.16
N VAL A 111 -6.65 12.82 10.58
CA VAL A 111 -6.17 13.99 11.35
C VAL A 111 -7.18 15.11 11.20
N TYR A 112 -8.05 15.26 12.18
CA TYR A 112 -9.08 16.30 12.22
C TYR A 112 -8.99 17.16 13.48
N SER A 113 -9.59 18.36 13.41
CA SER A 113 -9.58 19.33 14.51
C SER A 113 -10.47 18.89 15.67
N ASN A 114 -10.25 19.49 16.86
CA ASN A 114 -11.14 19.29 17.98
C ASN A 114 -12.56 19.78 17.68
N VAL A 115 -12.70 20.82 16.84
CA VAL A 115 -14.02 21.33 16.41
C VAL A 115 -14.83 20.22 15.72
N LEU A 116 -14.24 19.47 14.82
CA LEU A 116 -14.91 18.34 14.16
C LEU A 116 -15.24 17.21 15.13
N ARG A 117 -14.33 16.92 16.07
CA ARG A 117 -14.55 15.87 17.07
C ARG A 117 -15.67 16.23 18.03
N ASP A 118 -15.73 17.47 18.44
CA ASP A 118 -16.76 17.95 19.37
C ASP A 118 -18.14 18.08 18.69
N ALA A 119 -18.15 18.48 17.40
CA ALA A 119 -19.38 18.57 16.61
C ALA A 119 -19.93 17.19 16.21
N PHE A 120 -19.03 16.25 15.90
CA PHE A 120 -19.38 14.93 15.38
C PHE A 120 -18.58 13.83 16.12
N PRO A 121 -18.97 13.43 17.33
CA PRO A 121 -18.22 12.45 18.13
C PRO A 121 -18.05 11.08 17.43
N GLU A 122 -18.96 10.72 16.54
CA GLU A 122 -18.95 9.45 15.80
C GLU A 122 -18.32 9.56 14.39
N ILE A 123 -17.67 10.68 14.08
CA ILE A 123 -17.13 10.97 12.73
C ILE A 123 -16.21 9.86 12.21
N GLU A 124 -15.41 9.26 13.07
CA GLU A 124 -14.48 8.20 12.68
C GLU A 124 -15.23 6.94 12.23
N THR A 125 -16.28 6.54 12.94
CA THR A 125 -17.14 5.42 12.57
C THR A 125 -17.83 5.69 11.21
N ILE A 126 -18.40 6.89 11.05
CA ILE A 126 -19.08 7.29 9.82
C ILE A 126 -18.09 7.32 8.64
N LEU A 127 -16.84 7.75 8.85
CA LEU A 127 -15.78 7.72 7.84
C LEU A 127 -15.39 6.30 7.45
N ILE A 128 -15.28 5.38 8.41
CA ILE A 128 -15.02 3.97 8.13
C ILE A 128 -16.15 3.39 7.27
N ASP A 129 -17.40 3.66 7.62
CA ASP A 129 -18.57 3.22 6.87
C ASP A 129 -18.61 3.83 5.44
N ALA A 130 -18.21 5.11 5.31
CA ALA A 130 -18.06 5.77 4.02
C ALA A 130 -17.02 5.07 3.12
N VAL A 131 -15.89 4.68 3.69
CA VAL A 131 -14.84 3.95 2.97
C VAL A 131 -15.32 2.57 2.51
N TYR A 132 -16.18 1.91 3.28
CA TYR A 132 -16.80 0.64 2.86
C TYR A 132 -17.78 0.76 1.69
N GLN A 133 -18.24 1.98 1.35
CA GLN A 133 -19.07 2.21 0.15
C GLN A 133 -18.24 2.28 -1.13
N LEU A 134 -16.92 2.41 -1.03
CA LEU A 134 -16.05 2.49 -2.19
C LEU A 134 -16.03 1.17 -2.96
N PRO A 135 -16.06 1.20 -4.30
CA PRO A 135 -15.85 -0.01 -5.08
C PRO A 135 -14.44 -0.55 -4.88
N GLN A 136 -14.26 -1.84 -5.10
CA GLN A 136 -12.92 -2.44 -5.11
C GLN A 136 -12.06 -1.78 -6.19
N ALA A 137 -10.85 -1.38 -5.83
CA ALA A 137 -9.89 -0.79 -6.74
C ALA A 137 -9.05 -1.87 -7.46
N LYS A 138 -8.47 -1.51 -8.58
CA LYS A 138 -7.29 -2.21 -9.10
C LYS A 138 -6.10 -1.79 -8.27
N PRO A 139 -5.33 -2.73 -7.71
CA PRO A 139 -4.16 -2.39 -6.90
C PRO A 139 -3.05 -1.79 -7.74
N ALA A 140 -2.15 -1.08 -7.09
CA ALA A 140 -0.98 -0.53 -7.74
C ALA A 140 0.00 -1.62 -8.20
N VAL A 141 0.74 -1.36 -9.28
CA VAL A 141 1.73 -2.28 -9.85
C VAL A 141 3.11 -1.65 -9.82
N LYS A 142 4.05 -2.37 -9.22
CA LYS A 142 5.48 -2.09 -9.28
C LYS A 142 6.05 -2.66 -10.58
N SER A 143 6.27 -1.80 -11.58
CA SER A 143 6.62 -2.22 -12.94
C SER A 143 7.98 -2.93 -13.04
N ASN A 144 8.94 -2.58 -12.18
CA ASN A 144 10.28 -3.20 -12.16
C ASN A 144 10.28 -4.66 -11.72
N VAL A 145 9.26 -5.09 -10.96
CA VAL A 145 9.11 -6.48 -10.49
C VAL A 145 7.81 -7.13 -10.96
N GLY A 146 6.93 -6.38 -11.63
CA GLY A 146 5.68 -6.88 -12.18
C GLY A 146 4.70 -7.40 -11.12
N THR A 147 4.70 -6.82 -9.92
CA THR A 147 3.88 -7.28 -8.80
C THR A 147 2.93 -6.21 -8.30
N TYR A 148 1.79 -6.65 -7.77
CA TYR A 148 0.87 -5.79 -7.03
C TYR A 148 1.48 -5.37 -5.70
N VAL A 149 1.31 -4.10 -5.37
CA VAL A 149 1.81 -3.52 -4.13
C VAL A 149 0.72 -2.74 -3.41
N GLU A 150 0.83 -2.72 -2.11
CA GLU A 150 0.04 -1.87 -1.25
C GLU A 150 0.46 -0.40 -1.42
N THR A 151 -0.50 0.51 -1.36
CA THR A 151 -0.25 1.96 -1.44
C THR A 151 -1.05 2.70 -0.38
N GLU A 152 -0.42 3.73 0.16
CA GLU A 152 -1.05 4.66 1.09
C GLU A 152 -0.92 6.09 0.56
N PHE A 153 -1.97 6.88 0.70
CA PHE A 153 -2.00 8.28 0.30
C PHE A 153 -2.94 9.07 1.20
N GLN A 154 -2.69 10.37 1.29
CA GLN A 154 -3.52 11.29 2.07
C GLN A 154 -4.46 12.06 1.14
N LEU A 155 -5.72 12.12 1.53
CA LEU A 155 -6.75 12.89 0.83
C LEU A 155 -7.29 13.98 1.74
N PRO A 156 -7.39 15.23 1.26
CA PRO A 156 -8.12 16.27 1.93
C PRO A 156 -9.63 16.04 1.76
N ILE A 157 -10.36 15.99 2.85
CA ILE A 157 -11.82 15.85 2.87
C ILE A 157 -12.39 17.09 3.56
N ARG A 158 -13.34 17.77 2.91
CA ARG A 158 -14.00 18.95 3.44
C ARG A 158 -15.42 18.63 3.89
N ILE A 159 -15.76 19.06 5.10
CA ILE A 159 -17.11 18.98 5.66
C ILE A 159 -17.71 20.38 5.70
N LEU A 160 -18.90 20.49 5.13
CA LEU A 160 -19.74 21.68 5.17
C LEU A 160 -21.07 21.31 5.84
N ALA A 161 -21.26 21.71 7.10
CA ALA A 161 -22.53 21.52 7.77
C ALA A 161 -23.13 22.88 8.14
N GLN A 162 -24.42 23.03 7.87
CA GLN A 162 -25.18 24.22 8.26
C GLN A 162 -25.79 24.01 9.65
N GLN A 163 -25.93 25.11 10.38
CA GLN A 163 -26.63 25.09 11.68
C GLN A 163 -28.11 24.71 11.46
N SER A 164 -28.61 23.77 12.25
CA SER A 164 -30.04 23.49 12.31
C SER A 164 -30.78 24.68 12.93
N ASN A 165 -31.85 25.12 12.29
CA ASN A 165 -32.71 26.18 12.79
C ASN A 165 -33.68 25.65 13.84
#